data_7536b222314a231d387afa6ba574fb37
#
_entry.id   7536b222314a231d387afa6ba574fb37
#
_cell.length_a   1.000
_cell.length_b   1.000
_cell.length_c   1.000
_cell.angle_alpha   90.00
_cell.angle_beta   90.00
_cell.angle_gamma   90.00
#
_symmetry.space_group_name_H-M   'P 1'
#
loop_
_entity.id
_entity.type
_entity.pdbx_description
1 polymer ?
#
loop_
_entity_poly.entity_id
_entity_poly.type
_entity_poly.pdbx_seq_one_letter_code
_entity_poly.pdbx_strand_id
1 'polypeptide(L)'
;WSTAPQEIFNKTRKFIIERLKKDGSPEGGKDGMDASIICFDFEKNKFTYTAAQNPIWIIRDGELIEIKPERMPISKHDKENIPFVGGEFKMQKDDQIYTLTDGFHDQFGGPKGKKFMIKKMREYVLSISNLTMEEQHQKIEEAFTNWKGEMEQVDDVCVIGVRI
;
A
#
# COMPACT_ATOMS: atom_id res chain seq x y z
N TRP A 1 5.04 -21.73 -11.29
CA TRP A 1 4.46 -20.46 -10.79
C TRP A 1 5.49 -19.83 -9.86
N SER A 2 5.88 -18.56 -10.11
CA SER A 2 6.78 -17.87 -9.18
C SER A 2 5.96 -17.35 -8.00
N THR A 3 6.44 -17.58 -6.79
CA THR A 3 5.90 -17.01 -5.55
C THR A 3 6.69 -15.79 -5.08
N ALA A 4 7.72 -15.39 -5.83
CA ALA A 4 8.52 -14.22 -5.50
C ALA A 4 7.76 -12.93 -5.90
N PRO A 5 7.38 -12.08 -4.94
CA PRO A 5 6.55 -10.89 -5.19
C PRO A 5 7.11 -9.97 -6.27
N GLN A 6 8.42 -9.74 -6.29
CA GLN A 6 9.08 -8.89 -7.28
C GLN A 6 8.98 -9.44 -8.72
N GLU A 7 8.97 -10.76 -8.91
CA GLU A 7 8.79 -11.35 -10.23
C GLU A 7 7.37 -11.14 -10.73
N ILE A 8 6.38 -11.17 -9.83
CA ILE A 8 5.00 -10.87 -10.17
C ILE A 8 4.91 -9.43 -10.70
N PHE A 9 5.47 -8.45 -9.99
CA PHE A 9 5.47 -7.05 -10.44
C PHE A 9 6.19 -6.86 -11.76
N ASN A 10 7.37 -7.46 -11.94
CA ASN A 10 8.13 -7.34 -13.18
C ASN A 10 7.37 -7.94 -14.36
N LYS A 11 6.73 -9.08 -14.20
CA LYS A 11 5.89 -9.70 -15.23
C LYS A 11 4.63 -8.87 -15.51
N THR A 12 3.95 -8.39 -14.48
CA THR A 12 2.76 -7.55 -14.60
C THR A 12 3.09 -6.24 -15.32
N ARG A 13 4.19 -5.57 -14.98
CA ARG A 13 4.66 -4.37 -15.67
C ARG A 13 4.89 -4.62 -17.16
N LYS A 14 5.60 -5.68 -17.49
CA LYS A 14 5.82 -6.07 -18.90
C LYS A 14 4.49 -6.28 -19.63
N PHE A 15 3.57 -6.99 -19.00
CA PHE A 15 2.25 -7.24 -19.59
C PHE A 15 1.45 -5.95 -19.81
N ILE A 16 1.41 -5.05 -18.83
CA ILE A 16 0.73 -3.75 -18.94
C ILE A 16 1.33 -2.95 -20.10
N ILE A 17 2.66 -2.80 -20.14
CA ILE A 17 3.35 -2.05 -21.19
C ILE A 17 3.07 -2.65 -22.58
N GLU A 18 3.10 -3.97 -22.73
CA GLU A 18 2.84 -4.64 -24.00
C GLU A 18 1.37 -4.49 -24.45
N ARG A 19 0.42 -4.49 -23.52
CA ARG A 19 -1.00 -4.34 -23.84
C ARG A 19 -1.37 -2.91 -24.20
N LEU A 20 -0.89 -1.93 -23.45
CA LEU A 20 -1.18 -0.52 -23.71
C LEU A 20 -0.45 0.04 -24.94
N LYS A 21 0.65 -0.58 -25.38
CA LYS A 21 1.29 -0.22 -26.67
C LYS A 21 0.42 -0.48 -27.88
N LYS A 22 -0.59 -1.33 -27.77
CA LYS A 22 -1.43 -1.75 -28.92
C LYS A 22 -2.48 -0.72 -29.33
N ASP A 23 -2.73 0.30 -28.53
CA ASP A 23 -3.79 1.29 -28.80
C ASP A 23 -3.37 2.41 -29.76
N GLY A 24 -2.13 2.37 -30.29
CA GLY A 24 -1.68 3.27 -31.36
C GLY A 24 -1.57 4.75 -30.99
N SER A 25 -1.81 5.12 -29.73
CA SER A 25 -1.67 6.49 -29.29
C SER A 25 -0.21 6.85 -29.02
N PRO A 26 0.28 8.04 -29.43
CA PRO A 26 1.64 8.50 -29.12
C PRO A 26 1.91 8.60 -27.61
N GLU A 27 0.85 8.79 -26.81
CA GLU A 27 0.87 8.85 -25.35
C GLU A 27 0.50 7.52 -24.69
N GLY A 28 0.20 6.48 -25.49
CA GLY A 28 -0.27 5.19 -25.04
C GLY A 28 0.65 4.56 -24.02
N GLY A 29 0.09 4.23 -22.84
CA GLY A 29 0.75 3.39 -21.87
C GLY A 29 1.36 4.11 -20.66
N LYS A 30 0.90 5.28 -20.29
CA LYS A 30 1.21 5.89 -18.99
C LYS A 30 0.34 5.33 -17.87
N ASP A 31 -0.80 4.71 -18.21
CA ASP A 31 -1.63 4.04 -17.21
C ASP A 31 -0.87 2.89 -16.56
N GLY A 32 -1.04 2.76 -15.27
CA GLY A 32 -0.35 1.78 -14.48
C GLY A 32 -1.07 1.56 -13.15
N MET A 33 -0.41 0.86 -12.26
CA MET A 33 -0.94 0.65 -10.93
C MET A 33 0.14 0.81 -9.86
N ASP A 34 -0.26 1.30 -8.71
CA ASP A 34 0.50 1.29 -7.49
C ASP A 34 0.02 0.13 -6.64
N ALA A 35 0.93 -0.63 -6.08
CA ALA A 35 0.57 -1.83 -5.33
C ALA A 35 1.67 -2.25 -4.35
N SER A 36 1.27 -3.06 -3.37
CA SER A 36 2.18 -3.85 -2.56
C SER A 36 1.71 -5.31 -2.52
N ILE A 37 2.65 -6.25 -2.54
CA ILE A 37 2.39 -7.68 -2.37
C ILE A 37 3.14 -8.17 -1.15
N ILE A 38 2.44 -8.93 -0.30
CA ILE A 38 3.01 -9.63 0.84
C ILE A 38 2.64 -11.11 0.70
N CYS A 39 3.64 -11.99 0.76
CA CYS A 39 3.47 -13.43 0.77
C CYS A 39 3.91 -13.97 2.12
N PHE A 40 2.96 -14.41 2.94
CA PHE A 40 3.21 -14.97 4.27
C PHE A 40 3.67 -16.43 4.18
N ASP A 41 4.73 -16.75 4.92
CA ASP A 41 5.22 -18.11 5.18
C ASP A 41 5.16 -18.33 6.70
N PHE A 42 4.03 -18.86 7.16
CA PHE A 42 3.79 -19.08 8.59
C PHE A 42 4.65 -20.20 9.16
N GLU A 43 5.10 -21.16 8.33
CA GLU A 43 5.99 -22.23 8.79
C GLU A 43 7.36 -21.68 9.14
N LYS A 44 7.83 -20.68 8.40
CA LYS A 44 9.13 -20.04 8.61
C LYS A 44 9.05 -18.74 9.41
N ASN A 45 7.87 -18.38 9.87
CA ASN A 45 7.61 -17.11 10.59
C ASN A 45 8.20 -15.88 9.86
N LYS A 46 7.94 -15.78 8.56
CA LYS A 46 8.40 -14.66 7.73
C LYS A 46 7.41 -14.34 6.63
N PHE A 47 7.55 -13.16 6.06
CA PHE A 47 6.93 -12.84 4.79
C PHE A 47 7.95 -12.29 3.79
N THR A 48 7.69 -12.50 2.52
CA THR A 48 8.38 -11.83 1.43
C THR A 48 7.47 -10.75 0.84
N TYR A 49 8.07 -9.70 0.32
CA TYR A 49 7.30 -8.55 -0.16
C TYR A 49 7.95 -7.85 -1.34
N THR A 50 7.16 -7.06 -2.04
CA THR A 50 7.57 -5.98 -2.91
C THR A 50 6.52 -4.87 -2.87
N ALA A 51 6.94 -3.63 -3.07
CA ALA A 51 6.09 -2.47 -2.96
C ALA A 51 6.41 -1.45 -4.04
N ALA A 52 5.40 -1.04 -4.80
CA ALA A 52 5.44 0.00 -5.81
C ALA A 52 4.56 1.16 -5.34
N GLN A 53 5.16 2.32 -5.00
CA GLN A 53 4.55 3.55 -4.49
C GLN A 53 3.85 3.41 -3.13
N ASN A 54 3.15 2.31 -2.86
CA ASN A 54 2.40 2.08 -1.62
C ASN A 54 3.28 1.41 -0.56
N PRO A 55 3.50 2.04 0.61
CA PRO A 55 4.34 1.49 1.67
C PRO A 55 3.68 0.29 2.36
N ILE A 56 4.50 -0.51 3.05
CA ILE A 56 4.05 -1.51 3.99
C ILE A 56 4.46 -1.05 5.39
N TRP A 57 3.55 -1.04 6.33
CA TRP A 57 3.81 -0.69 7.71
C TRP A 57 3.72 -1.92 8.60
N ILE A 58 4.67 -2.04 9.52
CA ILE A 58 4.65 -3.05 10.56
C ILE A 58 4.62 -2.31 11.90
N ILE A 59 3.67 -2.67 12.77
CA ILE A 59 3.67 -2.20 14.14
C ILE A 59 4.13 -3.35 15.02
N ARG A 60 5.22 -3.12 15.73
CA ARG A 60 5.85 -4.06 16.66
C ARG A 60 6.19 -3.32 17.94
N ASP A 61 5.79 -3.86 19.10
CA ASP A 61 6.10 -3.31 20.42
C ASP A 61 5.75 -1.81 20.57
N GLY A 62 4.69 -1.36 19.90
CA GLY A 62 4.24 0.03 19.92
C GLY A 62 5.04 0.96 19.00
N GLU A 63 5.93 0.45 18.17
CA GLU A 63 6.70 1.21 17.19
C GLU A 63 6.29 0.87 15.76
N LEU A 64 6.29 1.88 14.89
CA LEU A 64 5.97 1.71 13.47
C LEU A 64 7.26 1.59 12.65
N ILE A 65 7.43 0.44 12.03
CA ILE A 65 8.49 0.14 11.07
C ILE A 65 7.91 0.31 9.67
N GLU A 66 8.51 1.15 8.85
CA GLU A 66 8.07 1.36 7.47
C GLU A 66 9.00 0.66 6.48
N ILE A 67 8.44 -0.23 5.69
CA ILE A 67 9.05 -0.70 4.45
C ILE A 67 8.72 0.32 3.37
N LYS A 68 9.74 1.07 2.95
CA LYS A 68 9.59 2.08 1.92
C LYS A 68 9.38 1.44 0.56
N PRO A 69 8.39 1.91 -0.22
CA PRO A 69 8.16 1.40 -1.56
C PRO A 69 9.24 1.90 -2.53
N GLU A 70 9.38 1.20 -3.63
CA GLU A 70 10.08 1.73 -4.79
C GLU A 70 9.26 2.86 -5.41
N ARG A 71 9.95 3.96 -5.73
CA ARG A 71 9.32 5.16 -6.30
C ARG A 71 9.18 5.02 -7.82
N MET A 72 8.46 3.99 -8.21
CA MET A 72 8.07 3.75 -9.59
C MET A 72 6.77 2.94 -9.61
N PRO A 73 5.82 3.28 -10.50
CA PRO A 73 4.58 2.52 -10.67
C PRO A 73 4.84 1.23 -11.44
N ILE A 74 3.88 0.32 -11.41
CA ILE A 74 3.84 -0.87 -12.27
C ILE A 74 3.27 -0.46 -13.62
N SER A 75 4.08 0.24 -14.41
CA SER A 75 3.69 0.78 -15.71
C SER A 75 4.93 1.14 -16.56
N LYS A 76 4.67 1.77 -17.72
CA LYS A 76 5.70 2.48 -18.48
C LYS A 76 6.16 3.70 -17.69
N HIS A 77 7.46 3.78 -17.40
CA HIS A 77 8.07 4.84 -16.61
C HIS A 77 9.54 4.99 -17.04
N ASP A 78 10.17 6.12 -16.73
CA ASP A 78 11.60 6.37 -17.04
C ASP A 78 12.52 5.29 -16.44
N LYS A 79 12.07 4.62 -15.38
CA LYS A 79 12.76 3.51 -14.72
C LYS A 79 12.21 2.13 -15.11
N GLU A 80 11.49 1.99 -16.22
CA GLU A 80 10.84 0.72 -16.59
C GLU A 80 11.81 -0.45 -16.76
N ASN A 81 13.09 -0.15 -17.07
CA ASN A 81 14.15 -1.15 -17.19
C ASN A 81 14.79 -1.56 -15.86
N ILE A 82 14.48 -0.87 -14.77
CA ILE A 82 14.94 -1.23 -13.42
C ILE A 82 13.95 -2.25 -12.85
N PRO A 83 14.39 -3.47 -12.52
CA PRO A 83 13.49 -4.47 -11.96
C PRO A 83 13.05 -4.07 -10.56
N PHE A 84 11.82 -4.44 -10.20
CA PHE A 84 11.38 -4.39 -8.81
C PHE A 84 12.22 -5.35 -7.96
N VAL A 85 12.56 -4.91 -6.76
CA VAL A 85 13.30 -5.71 -5.79
C VAL A 85 12.35 -6.18 -4.70
N GLY A 86 12.48 -7.45 -4.33
CA GLY A 86 11.77 -8.01 -3.19
C GLY A 86 12.61 -7.94 -1.92
N GLY A 87 11.93 -8.04 -0.80
CA GLY A 87 12.55 -8.18 0.51
C GLY A 87 11.94 -9.31 1.32
N GLU A 88 12.54 -9.59 2.46
CA GLU A 88 12.05 -10.54 3.45
C GLU A 88 12.00 -9.87 4.82
N PHE A 89 10.98 -10.18 5.59
CA PHE A 89 10.80 -9.69 6.96
C PHE A 89 10.45 -10.85 7.88
N LYS A 90 11.16 -10.96 9.00
CA LYS A 90 10.90 -11.99 10.02
C LYS A 90 9.76 -11.52 10.91
N MET A 91 8.68 -12.28 10.94
CA MET A 91 7.52 -12.02 11.77
C MET A 91 7.77 -12.36 13.23
N GLN A 92 7.09 -11.64 14.11
CA GLN A 92 6.98 -11.94 15.52
C GLN A 92 5.51 -12.01 15.91
N LYS A 93 5.22 -12.69 17.00
CA LYS A 93 3.87 -12.71 17.55
C LYS A 93 3.41 -11.30 17.85
N ASP A 94 2.14 -11.03 17.58
CA ASP A 94 1.47 -9.74 17.75
C ASP A 94 1.92 -8.61 16.80
N ASP A 95 2.81 -8.88 15.83
CA ASP A 95 3.06 -7.94 14.73
C ASP A 95 1.76 -7.58 14.02
N GLN A 96 1.56 -6.31 13.74
CA GLN A 96 0.47 -5.84 12.91
C GLN A 96 1.02 -5.29 11.60
N ILE A 97 0.53 -5.79 10.49
CA ILE A 97 1.05 -5.47 9.16
C ILE A 97 -0.06 -4.77 8.38
N TYR A 98 0.24 -3.60 7.82
CA TYR A 98 -0.70 -2.80 7.04
C TYR A 98 -0.19 -2.52 5.65
N THR A 99 -1.12 -2.61 4.70
CA THR A 99 -0.97 -2.07 3.34
C THR A 99 -2.16 -1.16 3.06
N LEU A 100 -1.93 -0.13 2.26
CA LEU A 100 -2.98 0.85 1.95
C LEU A 100 -2.76 1.48 0.58
N THR A 101 -3.86 1.94 -0.01
CA THR A 101 -3.83 2.87 -1.15
C THR A 101 -3.67 4.31 -0.64
N ASP A 102 -3.33 5.23 -1.52
CA ASP A 102 -3.16 6.64 -1.18
C ASP A 102 -4.48 7.39 -0.96
N GLY A 103 -5.60 6.85 -1.45
CA GLY A 103 -6.91 7.48 -1.36
C GLY A 103 -7.32 7.93 0.04
N PHE A 104 -6.94 7.19 1.10
CA PHE A 104 -7.24 7.63 2.46
C PHE A 104 -6.49 8.90 2.84
N HIS A 105 -5.18 8.91 2.70
CA HIS A 105 -4.38 10.05 3.16
C HIS A 105 -4.39 11.23 2.20
N ASP A 106 -4.82 11.02 0.98
CA ASP A 106 -5.03 12.06 -0.02
C ASP A 106 -6.44 12.67 0.03
N GLN A 107 -7.37 12.06 0.78
CA GLN A 107 -8.72 12.57 0.96
C GLN A 107 -8.71 13.98 1.58
N PHE A 108 -9.39 14.90 0.92
CA PHE A 108 -9.65 16.24 1.45
C PHE A 108 -10.77 16.20 2.48
N GLY A 109 -10.63 17.00 3.55
CA GLY A 109 -11.63 17.04 4.61
C GLY A 109 -11.20 17.84 5.82
N GLY A 110 -11.90 17.60 6.91
CA GLY A 110 -11.71 18.29 8.18
C GLY A 110 -12.09 19.77 8.11
N PRO A 111 -11.91 20.51 9.23
CA PRO A 111 -12.41 21.90 9.35
C PRO A 111 -11.79 22.89 8.35
N LYS A 112 -10.67 22.55 7.76
CA LYS A 112 -9.90 23.41 6.83
C LYS A 112 -9.89 22.89 5.38
N GLY A 113 -10.61 21.79 5.07
CA GLY A 113 -10.65 21.21 3.74
C GLY A 113 -9.27 20.80 3.20
N LYS A 114 -8.38 20.26 4.04
CA LYS A 114 -7.03 19.84 3.64
C LYS A 114 -6.95 18.33 3.46
N LYS A 115 -5.88 17.84 2.80
CA LYS A 115 -5.58 16.41 2.76
C LYS A 115 -5.35 15.86 4.17
N PHE A 116 -5.74 14.61 4.40
CA PHE A 116 -5.49 13.91 5.68
C PHE A 116 -4.00 13.78 5.98
N MET A 117 -3.21 13.51 4.98
CA MET A 117 -1.76 13.34 4.97
C MET A 117 -1.27 12.02 5.56
N ILE A 118 -0.30 11.40 4.89
CA ILE A 118 0.26 10.09 5.27
C ILE A 118 0.88 10.08 6.68
N LYS A 119 1.46 11.20 7.12
CA LYS A 119 2.00 11.31 8.48
C LYS A 119 0.91 11.12 9.52
N LYS A 120 -0.24 11.79 9.33
CA LYS A 120 -1.38 11.68 10.25
C LYS A 120 -1.96 10.26 10.22
N MET A 121 -1.99 9.61 9.05
CA MET A 121 -2.45 8.22 8.95
C MET A 121 -1.56 7.26 9.75
N ARG A 122 -0.24 7.41 9.69
CA ARG A 122 0.71 6.63 10.49
C ARG A 122 0.48 6.81 11.99
N GLU A 123 0.40 8.06 12.43
CA GLU A 123 0.15 8.41 13.84
C GLU A 123 -1.19 7.82 14.31
N TYR A 124 -2.21 7.88 13.46
CA TYR A 124 -3.54 7.35 13.77
C TYR A 124 -3.53 5.82 13.90
N VAL A 125 -3.00 5.09 12.91
CA VAL A 125 -2.93 3.63 12.95
C VAL A 125 -2.12 3.17 14.18
N LEU A 126 -1.01 3.84 14.48
CA LEU A 126 -0.21 3.55 15.66
C LEU A 126 -1.00 3.78 16.96
N SER A 127 -1.80 4.84 17.03
CA SER A 127 -2.56 5.20 18.24
C SER A 127 -3.67 4.19 18.60
N ILE A 128 -4.15 3.45 17.61
CA ILE A 128 -5.20 2.43 17.79
C ILE A 128 -4.66 1.00 17.81
N SER A 129 -3.35 0.81 17.75
CA SER A 129 -2.72 -0.51 17.61
C SER A 129 -2.94 -1.46 18.81
N ASN A 130 -3.32 -0.93 19.97
CA ASN A 130 -3.67 -1.72 21.14
C ASN A 130 -5.08 -2.34 21.09
N LEU A 131 -5.91 -1.93 20.13
CA LEU A 131 -7.26 -2.45 19.93
C LEU A 131 -7.22 -3.77 19.15
N THR A 132 -8.33 -4.50 19.15
CA THR A 132 -8.53 -5.65 18.28
C THR A 132 -8.56 -5.22 16.80
N MET A 133 -8.30 -6.13 15.86
CA MET A 133 -8.34 -5.78 14.43
C MET A 133 -9.74 -5.32 13.98
N GLU A 134 -10.79 -5.88 14.58
CA GLU A 134 -12.17 -5.46 14.33
C GLU A 134 -12.43 -4.02 14.82
N GLU A 135 -12.01 -3.70 16.03
CA GLU A 135 -12.12 -2.33 16.55
C GLU A 135 -11.28 -1.34 15.73
N GLN A 136 -10.09 -1.76 15.28
CA GLN A 136 -9.25 -0.93 14.41
C GLN A 136 -9.92 -0.67 13.06
N HIS A 137 -10.55 -1.67 12.45
CA HIS A 137 -11.32 -1.52 11.22
C HIS A 137 -12.41 -0.45 11.40
N GLN A 138 -13.24 -0.58 12.43
CA GLN A 138 -14.28 0.40 12.72
C GLN A 138 -13.72 1.82 12.94
N LYS A 139 -12.63 1.93 13.69
CA LYS A 139 -11.97 3.23 13.93
C LYS A 139 -11.39 3.88 12.68
N ILE A 140 -10.82 3.08 11.77
CA ILE A 140 -10.29 3.57 10.49
C ILE A 140 -11.44 4.06 9.60
N GLU A 141 -12.53 3.32 9.53
CA GLU A 141 -13.72 3.71 8.77
C GLU A 141 -14.38 4.99 9.33
N GLU A 142 -14.56 5.06 10.66
CA GLU A 142 -15.05 6.27 11.34
C GLU A 142 -14.14 7.47 11.06
N ALA A 143 -12.82 7.30 11.14
CA ALA A 143 -11.87 8.38 10.91
C ALA A 143 -11.92 8.90 9.48
N PHE A 144 -12.04 8.01 8.48
CA PHE A 144 -12.19 8.39 7.08
C PHE A 144 -13.49 9.15 6.85
N THR A 145 -14.61 8.60 7.32
CA THR A 145 -15.94 9.19 7.15
C THR A 145 -16.03 10.57 7.79
N ASN A 146 -15.55 10.69 9.04
CA ASN A 146 -15.56 11.96 9.76
C ASN A 146 -14.62 12.99 9.12
N TRP A 147 -13.48 12.54 8.59
CA TRP A 147 -12.56 13.46 7.91
C TRP A 147 -13.14 13.96 6.59
N LYS A 148 -13.65 13.06 5.76
CA LYS A 148 -14.27 13.37 4.49
C LYS A 148 -15.47 14.30 4.65
N GLY A 149 -16.31 14.02 5.64
CA GLY A 149 -17.56 14.76 5.85
C GLY A 149 -18.40 14.76 4.57
N GLU A 150 -18.89 15.94 4.19
CA GLU A 150 -19.70 16.14 2.97
C GLU A 150 -18.86 16.28 1.70
N MET A 151 -17.52 16.21 1.78
CA MET A 151 -16.68 16.32 0.60
C MET A 151 -16.74 15.06 -0.24
N GLU A 152 -16.52 15.21 -1.55
CA GLU A 152 -16.45 14.11 -2.49
C GLU A 152 -15.22 13.24 -2.22
N GLN A 153 -15.36 11.93 -2.36
CA GLN A 153 -14.23 11.02 -2.31
C GLN A 153 -13.42 11.16 -3.60
N VAL A 154 -12.12 11.40 -3.46
CA VAL A 154 -11.25 11.74 -4.60
C VAL A 154 -10.59 10.52 -5.23
N ASP A 155 -10.49 9.40 -4.49
CA ASP A 155 -9.84 8.18 -4.97
C ASP A 155 -10.35 6.94 -4.23
N ASP A 156 -10.00 5.75 -4.73
CA ASP A 156 -10.34 4.46 -4.11
C ASP A 156 -9.55 4.26 -2.80
N VAL A 157 -10.27 3.94 -1.74
CA VAL A 157 -9.72 3.75 -0.40
C VAL A 157 -9.70 2.28 -0.05
N CYS A 158 -8.51 1.74 0.15
CA CYS A 158 -8.31 0.39 0.66
C CYS A 158 -7.25 0.41 1.77
N VAL A 159 -7.57 -0.18 2.91
CA VAL A 159 -6.63 -0.43 4.02
C VAL A 159 -6.78 -1.89 4.45
N ILE A 160 -5.69 -2.63 4.38
CA ILE A 160 -5.65 -4.03 4.81
C ILE A 160 -4.73 -4.13 6.02
N GLY A 161 -5.24 -4.65 7.13
CA GLY A 161 -4.49 -4.92 8.35
C GLY A 161 -4.54 -6.41 8.71
N VAL A 162 -3.39 -6.96 9.10
CA VAL A 162 -3.24 -8.34 9.56
C VAL A 162 -2.47 -8.35 10.86
N ARG A 163 -2.94 -9.11 11.88
CA ARG A 163 -2.18 -9.39 13.11
C ARG A 163 -1.68 -10.83 13.07
N ILE A 164 -0.41 -11.03 13.41
CA ILE A 164 0.27 -12.33 13.43
C ILE A 164 0.07 -13.04 14.77
#